data_224970ce6aeeaf56e1c84d89f1ebd05b
#
_entry.id   224970ce6aeeaf56e1c84d89f1ebd05b
#
_cell.length_a   1.000
_cell.length_b   1.000
_cell.length_c   1.000
_cell.angle_alpha   90.00
_cell.angle_beta   90.00
_cell.angle_gamma   90.00
#
_symmetry.space_group_name_H-M   'P 1'
#
loop_
_entity.id
_entity.type
_entity.pdbx_description
1 polymer ?
#
loop_
_entity_poly.entity_id
_entity_poly.type
_entity_poly.pdbx_seq_one_letter_code
_entity_poly.pdbx_strand_id
1 'polypeptide(L)'
;MEIDGAKDVGVEFHSLSKTYNMTGWRIGFAVGHKDVLAGLGKVKSNLDSGVFEAVQAAGITALGLDDSVTDGIRKIYQERRDTLVPGLKKLGLEVDLPPAAFYIWVTVPNGYTSASFTAHLLEKAGIVTTPGNGFGAPGEGYIRMTVCTTKERLAEAVERMKKAGF
;
A
#
# COMPACT_ATOMS: atom_id res chain seq x y z
N MET A 1 -18.00 -2.49 -7.70
CA MET A 1 -19.22 -2.98 -8.40
C MET A 1 -20.51 -2.70 -7.60
N GLU A 2 -20.48 -1.64 -6.78
CA GLU A 2 -21.61 -1.27 -5.90
C GLU A 2 -22.63 -0.32 -6.57
N ILE A 3 -22.20 0.33 -7.68
CA ILE A 3 -23.06 1.25 -8.43
C ILE A 3 -23.94 0.45 -9.39
N ASP A 4 -25.23 0.77 -9.44
CA ASP A 4 -26.17 0.14 -10.38
C ASP A 4 -25.68 0.27 -11.83
N GLY A 5 -25.75 -0.81 -12.58
CA GLY A 5 -25.24 -0.89 -13.95
C GLY A 5 -23.72 -0.99 -14.09
N ALA A 6 -22.94 -0.89 -13.03
CA ALA A 6 -21.47 -0.97 -13.11
C ALA A 6 -20.98 -2.31 -13.72
N LYS A 7 -21.68 -3.41 -13.44
CA LYS A 7 -21.35 -4.74 -13.97
C LYS A 7 -21.59 -4.87 -15.48
N ASP A 8 -22.39 -3.97 -16.05
CA ASP A 8 -22.73 -4.00 -17.48
C ASP A 8 -21.69 -3.25 -18.34
N VAL A 9 -20.87 -2.41 -17.73
CA VAL A 9 -19.92 -1.54 -18.44
C VAL A 9 -18.49 -1.58 -17.88
N GLY A 10 -18.28 -2.23 -16.72
CA GLY A 10 -17.01 -2.20 -16.01
C GLY A 10 -16.45 -3.54 -15.62
N VAL A 11 -15.16 -3.57 -15.33
CA VAL A 11 -14.43 -4.69 -14.71
C VAL A 11 -13.59 -4.16 -13.58
N GLU A 12 -13.62 -4.84 -12.44
CA GLU A 12 -12.73 -4.59 -11.30
C GLU A 12 -11.75 -5.74 -11.13
N PHE A 13 -10.50 -5.39 -10.86
CA PHE A 13 -9.45 -6.33 -10.47
C PHE A 13 -9.19 -6.22 -8.98
N HIS A 14 -9.27 -7.33 -8.29
CA HIS A 14 -9.04 -7.44 -6.85
C HIS A 14 -7.80 -8.28 -6.56
N SER A 15 -7.11 -7.93 -5.49
CA SER A 15 -5.96 -8.68 -5.00
C SER A 15 -6.16 -9.03 -3.52
N LEU A 16 -5.87 -10.26 -3.14
CA LEU A 16 -5.87 -10.68 -1.74
C LEU A 16 -4.59 -10.26 -1.01
N SER A 17 -3.61 -9.75 -1.75
CA SER A 17 -2.28 -9.40 -1.22
C SER A 17 -2.32 -8.47 -0.02
N LYS A 18 -3.19 -7.46 -0.03
CA LYS A 18 -3.23 -6.39 0.98
C LYS A 18 -4.33 -6.64 2.01
N THR A 19 -5.53 -6.96 1.55
CA THR A 19 -6.70 -7.16 2.41
C THR A 19 -6.49 -8.30 3.41
N TYR A 20 -5.88 -9.40 2.95
CA TYR A 20 -5.68 -10.62 3.75
C TYR A 20 -4.21 -10.89 4.10
N ASN A 21 -3.31 -9.91 3.92
CA ASN A 21 -1.86 -10.09 4.10
C ASN A 21 -1.26 -11.25 3.27
N MET A 22 -1.85 -11.54 2.11
CA MET A 22 -1.48 -12.66 1.23
C MET A 22 -0.55 -12.25 0.08
N THR A 23 0.35 -11.30 0.29
CA THR A 23 1.24 -10.78 -0.77
C THR A 23 2.08 -11.89 -1.40
N GLY A 24 2.60 -12.84 -0.62
CA GLY A 24 3.41 -13.98 -1.10
C GLY A 24 2.62 -15.05 -1.87
N TRP A 25 1.31 -15.11 -1.70
CA TRP A 25 0.44 -16.11 -2.33
C TRP A 25 0.15 -15.85 -3.81
N ARG A 26 0.36 -14.64 -4.30
CA ARG A 26 0.22 -14.24 -5.70
C ARG A 26 -1.15 -14.57 -6.30
N ILE A 27 -2.24 -14.19 -5.62
CA ILE A 27 -3.62 -14.44 -6.04
C ILE A 27 -4.44 -13.15 -6.05
N GLY A 28 -5.28 -13.05 -7.06
CA GLY A 28 -6.29 -12.01 -7.26
C GLY A 28 -7.38 -12.53 -8.18
N PHE A 29 -8.41 -11.74 -8.39
CA PHE A 29 -9.53 -12.08 -9.25
C PHE A 29 -10.08 -10.85 -9.97
N ALA A 30 -10.85 -11.07 -11.02
CA ALA A 30 -11.58 -10.05 -11.75
C ALA A 30 -13.08 -10.32 -11.70
N VAL A 31 -13.87 -9.26 -11.55
CA VAL A 31 -15.34 -9.28 -11.56
C VAL A 31 -15.88 -8.19 -12.47
N GLY A 32 -17.05 -8.38 -13.08
CA GLY A 32 -17.69 -7.37 -13.91
C GLY A 32 -18.34 -7.91 -15.18
N HIS A 33 -18.23 -7.14 -16.28
CA HIS A 33 -18.91 -7.44 -17.54
C HIS A 33 -18.52 -8.81 -18.10
N LYS A 34 -19.51 -9.65 -18.31
CA LYS A 34 -19.35 -11.06 -18.70
C LYS A 34 -18.51 -11.29 -19.95
N ASP A 35 -18.71 -10.48 -20.99
CA ASP A 35 -18.02 -10.66 -22.27
C ASP A 35 -16.54 -10.24 -22.18
N VAL A 36 -16.25 -9.21 -21.37
CA VAL A 36 -14.86 -8.80 -21.08
C VAL A 36 -14.14 -9.88 -20.28
N LEU A 37 -14.81 -10.43 -19.26
CA LEU A 37 -14.24 -11.53 -18.46
C LEU A 37 -14.07 -12.82 -19.29
N ALA A 38 -14.99 -13.12 -20.21
CA ALA A 38 -14.83 -14.24 -21.14
C ALA A 38 -13.62 -14.03 -22.07
N GLY A 39 -13.44 -12.81 -22.59
CA GLY A 39 -12.25 -12.43 -23.38
C GLY A 39 -10.95 -12.56 -22.58
N LEU A 40 -10.94 -12.03 -21.35
CA LEU A 40 -9.82 -12.17 -20.42
C LEU A 40 -9.48 -13.64 -20.17
N GLY A 41 -10.48 -14.48 -19.91
CA GLY A 41 -10.31 -15.93 -19.70
C GLY A 41 -9.66 -16.62 -20.90
N LYS A 42 -10.10 -16.28 -22.12
CA LYS A 42 -9.50 -16.82 -23.35
C LYS A 42 -8.03 -16.45 -23.52
N VAL A 43 -7.68 -15.19 -23.27
CA VAL A 43 -6.28 -14.74 -23.33
C VAL A 43 -5.46 -15.43 -22.25
N LYS A 44 -5.95 -15.41 -21.02
CA LYS A 44 -5.27 -15.94 -19.84
C LYS A 44 -4.98 -17.45 -19.98
N SER A 45 -5.92 -18.24 -20.48
CA SER A 45 -5.75 -19.69 -20.69
C SER A 45 -4.69 -20.04 -21.73
N ASN A 46 -4.30 -19.10 -22.59
CA ASN A 46 -3.22 -19.23 -23.55
C ASN A 46 -1.87 -18.70 -23.04
N LEU A 47 -1.86 -17.99 -21.91
CA LEU A 47 -0.63 -17.45 -21.30
C LEU A 47 -0.06 -18.35 -20.21
N ASP A 48 -0.93 -18.97 -19.40
CA ASP A 48 -0.54 -19.87 -18.32
C ASP A 48 -1.64 -20.90 -17.99
N SER A 49 -1.27 -21.92 -17.23
CA SER A 49 -2.16 -23.02 -16.81
C SER A 49 -3.03 -22.67 -15.60
N GLY A 50 -2.97 -21.45 -15.09
CA GLY A 50 -3.74 -21.01 -13.93
C GLY A 50 -2.93 -20.95 -12.63
N VAL A 51 -3.62 -20.53 -11.57
CA VAL A 51 -3.05 -20.47 -10.22
C VAL A 51 -3.05 -21.86 -9.62
N PHE A 52 -1.97 -22.24 -8.92
CA PHE A 52 -1.84 -23.53 -8.23
C PHE A 52 -3.04 -23.77 -7.28
N GLU A 53 -3.61 -24.97 -7.30
CA GLU A 53 -4.86 -25.29 -6.60
C GLU A 53 -4.82 -24.99 -5.10
N ALA A 54 -3.70 -25.25 -4.43
CA ALA A 54 -3.56 -24.94 -3.01
C ALA A 54 -3.67 -23.43 -2.73
N VAL A 55 -3.18 -22.59 -3.64
CA VAL A 55 -3.32 -21.13 -3.55
C VAL A 55 -4.77 -20.70 -3.78
N GLN A 56 -5.48 -21.37 -4.72
CA GLN A 56 -6.90 -21.13 -4.94
C GLN A 56 -7.73 -21.50 -3.70
N ALA A 57 -7.47 -22.67 -3.10
CA ALA A 57 -8.14 -23.11 -1.88
C ALA A 57 -7.91 -22.14 -0.71
N ALA A 58 -6.68 -21.64 -0.56
CA ALA A 58 -6.37 -20.60 0.42
C ALA A 58 -7.12 -19.28 0.13
N GLY A 59 -7.24 -18.89 -1.14
CA GLY A 59 -7.99 -17.71 -1.57
C GLY A 59 -9.50 -17.83 -1.27
N ILE A 60 -10.09 -18.99 -1.55
CA ILE A 60 -11.49 -19.29 -1.21
C ILE A 60 -11.72 -19.19 0.30
N THR A 61 -10.82 -19.80 1.08
CA THR A 61 -10.87 -19.72 2.55
C THR A 61 -10.79 -18.28 3.03
N ALA A 62 -9.84 -17.49 2.49
CA ALA A 62 -9.69 -16.09 2.87
C ALA A 62 -10.94 -15.25 2.58
N LEU A 63 -11.55 -15.44 1.42
CA LEU A 63 -12.78 -14.74 1.02
C LEU A 63 -14.02 -15.15 1.85
N GLY A 64 -13.99 -16.31 2.48
CA GLY A 64 -15.04 -16.80 3.38
C GLY A 64 -14.83 -16.46 4.86
N LEU A 65 -13.73 -15.76 5.21
CA LEU A 65 -13.48 -15.33 6.58
C LEU A 65 -14.47 -14.26 7.02
N ASP A 66 -14.76 -14.25 8.33
CA ASP A 66 -15.53 -13.19 8.96
C ASP A 66 -14.79 -11.83 8.85
N ASP A 67 -15.57 -10.75 8.71
CA ASP A 67 -15.02 -9.39 8.56
C ASP A 67 -14.14 -8.95 9.73
N SER A 68 -14.32 -9.53 10.92
CA SER A 68 -13.49 -9.25 12.09
C SER A 68 -12.00 -9.54 11.86
N VAL A 69 -11.67 -10.49 10.96
CA VAL A 69 -10.28 -10.79 10.59
C VAL A 69 -9.65 -9.62 9.84
N THR A 70 -10.34 -9.11 8.82
CA THR A 70 -9.86 -7.95 8.04
C THR A 70 -9.91 -6.66 8.85
N ASP A 71 -10.89 -6.52 9.75
CA ASP A 71 -10.96 -5.40 10.70
C ASP A 71 -9.77 -5.42 11.66
N GLY A 72 -9.39 -6.58 12.16
CA GLY A 72 -8.18 -6.75 12.98
C GLY A 72 -6.92 -6.30 12.23
N ILE A 73 -6.77 -6.69 10.96
CA ILE A 73 -5.66 -6.25 10.11
C ILE A 73 -5.70 -4.73 9.91
N ARG A 74 -6.86 -4.17 9.57
CA ARG A 74 -7.03 -2.71 9.38
C ARG A 74 -6.67 -1.92 10.62
N LYS A 75 -7.07 -2.38 11.80
CA LYS A 75 -6.77 -1.75 13.08
C LYS A 75 -5.27 -1.66 13.34
N ILE A 76 -4.52 -2.73 13.07
CA ILE A 76 -3.06 -2.74 13.22
C ILE A 76 -2.41 -1.64 12.35
N TYR A 77 -2.80 -1.53 11.09
CA TYR A 77 -2.27 -0.50 10.18
C TYR A 77 -2.72 0.91 10.58
N GLN A 78 -3.94 1.06 11.07
CA GLN A 78 -4.44 2.32 11.61
C GLN A 78 -3.60 2.79 12.80
N GLU A 79 -3.34 1.94 13.78
CA GLU A 79 -2.50 2.27 14.95
C GLU A 79 -1.08 2.68 14.55
N ARG A 80 -0.52 2.00 13.55
CA ARG A 80 0.80 2.34 13.01
C ARG A 80 0.80 3.68 12.29
N ARG A 81 -0.19 3.94 11.45
CA ARG A 81 -0.40 5.23 10.78
C ARG A 81 -0.54 6.36 11.80
N ASP A 82 -1.37 6.16 12.80
CA ASP A 82 -1.68 7.14 13.86
C ASP A 82 -0.49 7.35 14.84
N THR A 83 0.53 6.52 14.73
CA THR A 83 1.84 6.72 15.38
C THR A 83 2.78 7.54 14.49
N LEU A 84 2.92 7.16 13.22
CA LEU A 84 3.90 7.79 12.33
C LEU A 84 3.48 9.19 11.91
N VAL A 85 2.25 9.40 11.43
CA VAL A 85 1.82 10.69 10.85
C VAL A 85 1.88 11.85 11.87
N PRO A 86 1.37 11.73 13.10
CA PRO A 86 1.54 12.78 14.10
C PRO A 86 3.01 13.02 14.48
N GLY A 87 3.82 11.97 14.48
CA GLY A 87 5.26 12.07 14.71
C GLY A 87 5.95 12.94 13.66
N LEU A 88 5.69 12.68 12.38
CA LEU A 88 6.22 13.44 11.25
C LEU A 88 5.76 14.92 11.31
N LYS A 89 4.49 15.17 11.61
CA LYS A 89 3.95 16.53 11.78
C LYS A 89 4.66 17.32 12.90
N LYS A 90 4.98 16.65 14.00
CA LYS A 90 5.74 17.27 15.11
C LYS A 90 7.17 17.66 14.73
N LEU A 91 7.73 17.01 13.72
CA LEU A 91 9.03 17.36 13.14
C LEU A 91 8.93 18.47 12.07
N GLY A 92 7.73 19.04 11.86
CA GLY A 92 7.50 20.09 10.86
C GLY A 92 7.34 19.60 9.43
N LEU A 93 7.23 18.28 9.23
CA LEU A 93 6.99 17.73 7.90
C LEU A 93 5.51 17.83 7.52
N GLU A 94 5.27 18.23 6.30
CA GLU A 94 3.92 18.30 5.73
C GLU A 94 3.50 16.91 5.25
N VAL A 95 2.42 16.40 5.83
CA VAL A 95 1.90 15.06 5.55
C VAL A 95 0.39 15.01 5.80
N ASP A 96 -0.35 14.50 4.83
CA ASP A 96 -1.77 14.21 4.99
C ASP A 96 -1.99 12.86 5.67
N LEU A 97 -3.04 12.79 6.48
CA LEU A 97 -3.48 11.51 7.06
C LEU A 97 -4.23 10.72 5.97
N PRO A 98 -3.66 9.65 5.42
CA PRO A 98 -4.33 8.92 4.37
C PRO A 98 -5.55 8.17 4.92
N PRO A 99 -6.71 8.20 4.22
CA PRO A 99 -7.91 7.52 4.67
C PRO A 99 -7.81 5.99 4.55
N ALA A 100 -6.92 5.51 3.70
CA ALA A 100 -6.73 4.09 3.39
C ALA A 100 -5.28 3.78 3.01
N ALA A 101 -5.00 2.50 2.80
CA ALA A 101 -3.68 1.94 2.48
C ALA A 101 -2.66 2.07 3.63
N PHE A 102 -1.45 1.59 3.39
CA PHE A 102 -0.33 1.62 4.35
C PHE A 102 0.86 2.44 3.81
N TYR A 103 0.61 3.28 2.81
CA TYR A 103 1.58 4.23 2.28
C TYR A 103 1.26 5.64 2.75
N ILE A 104 2.31 6.34 3.15
CA ILE A 104 2.26 7.74 3.61
C ILE A 104 3.10 8.56 2.64
N TRP A 105 2.48 9.53 2.00
CA TRP A 105 3.16 10.51 1.18
C TRP A 105 3.52 11.71 2.05
N VAL A 106 4.77 12.11 1.99
CA VAL A 106 5.32 13.21 2.79
C VAL A 106 5.90 14.23 1.81
N THR A 107 5.52 15.49 1.95
CA THR A 107 6.08 16.58 1.16
C THR A 107 7.56 16.75 1.51
N VAL A 108 8.38 16.89 0.52
CA VAL A 108 9.81 17.12 0.67
C VAL A 108 10.04 18.57 1.15
N PRO A 109 10.85 18.80 2.18
CA PRO A 109 11.18 20.16 2.64
C PRO A 109 11.86 21.00 1.55
N ASN A 110 11.69 22.31 1.63
CA ASN A 110 12.35 23.26 0.73
C ASN A 110 13.86 23.04 0.68
N GLY A 111 14.43 23.11 -0.51
CA GLY A 111 15.86 22.90 -0.75
C GLY A 111 16.26 21.47 -1.07
N TYR A 112 15.31 20.53 -1.02
CA TYR A 112 15.53 19.13 -1.42
C TYR A 112 14.70 18.74 -2.64
N THR A 113 15.21 17.79 -3.41
CA THR A 113 14.45 16.98 -4.35
C THR A 113 13.99 15.68 -3.67
N SER A 114 13.04 14.95 -4.27
CA SER A 114 12.62 13.63 -3.77
C SER A 114 13.81 12.69 -3.54
N ALA A 115 14.74 12.64 -4.47
CA ALA A 115 15.92 11.79 -4.40
C ALA A 115 16.90 12.25 -3.32
N SER A 116 17.21 13.57 -3.26
CA SER A 116 18.19 14.09 -2.29
C SER A 116 17.68 14.00 -0.85
N PHE A 117 16.37 14.20 -0.63
CA PHE A 117 15.79 14.04 0.70
C PHE A 117 15.77 12.57 1.14
N THR A 118 15.48 11.63 0.23
CA THR A 118 15.58 10.20 0.51
C THR A 118 17.00 9.80 0.92
N ALA A 119 18.00 10.27 0.18
CA ALA A 119 19.42 10.04 0.53
C ALA A 119 19.78 10.63 1.88
N HIS A 120 19.35 11.86 2.16
CA HIS A 120 19.59 12.54 3.43
C HIS A 120 18.96 11.80 4.63
N LEU A 121 17.73 11.30 4.50
CA LEU A 121 17.08 10.46 5.52
C LEU A 121 17.86 9.17 5.80
N LEU A 122 18.36 8.53 4.74
CA LEU A 122 19.17 7.32 4.88
C LEU A 122 20.49 7.62 5.60
N GLU A 123 21.22 8.65 5.18
CA GLU A 123 22.54 9.00 5.74
C GLU A 123 22.46 9.48 7.18
N LYS A 124 21.50 10.36 7.50
CA LYS A 124 21.44 11.02 8.81
C LYS A 124 20.62 10.25 9.84
N ALA A 125 19.55 9.58 9.42
CA ALA A 125 18.66 8.88 10.32
C ALA A 125 18.62 7.35 10.10
N GLY A 126 19.27 6.84 9.04
CA GLY A 126 19.22 5.42 8.65
C GLY A 126 17.81 4.95 8.32
N ILE A 127 17.01 5.82 7.69
CA ILE A 127 15.63 5.54 7.30
C ILE A 127 15.57 5.39 5.79
N VAL A 128 15.11 4.23 5.34
CA VAL A 128 14.88 3.95 3.92
C VAL A 128 13.47 4.39 3.52
N THR A 129 13.37 5.25 2.51
CA THR A 129 12.11 5.69 1.91
C THR A 129 12.16 5.50 0.41
N THR A 130 11.05 5.72 -0.29
CA THR A 130 11.02 5.70 -1.75
C THR A 130 10.87 7.13 -2.26
N PRO A 131 11.76 7.63 -3.13
CA PRO A 131 11.59 8.96 -3.71
C PRO A 131 10.36 8.97 -4.64
N GLY A 132 9.57 10.03 -4.56
CA GLY A 132 8.29 10.12 -5.27
C GLY A 132 8.44 10.12 -6.79
N ASN A 133 9.52 10.70 -7.32
CA ASN A 133 9.80 10.68 -8.76
C ASN A 133 9.99 9.26 -9.34
N GLY A 134 10.24 8.25 -8.50
CA GLY A 134 10.24 6.84 -8.90
C GLY A 134 8.85 6.33 -9.34
N PHE A 135 7.78 7.10 -9.08
CA PHE A 135 6.40 6.81 -9.49
C PHE A 135 5.93 7.69 -10.66
N GLY A 136 6.84 8.46 -11.26
CA GLY A 136 6.56 9.38 -12.36
C GLY A 136 6.76 10.85 -11.96
N ALA A 137 6.76 11.74 -12.95
CA ALA A 137 7.02 13.17 -12.76
C ALA A 137 6.12 13.86 -11.71
N PRO A 138 4.82 13.54 -11.57
CA PRO A 138 3.98 14.14 -10.53
C PRO A 138 4.38 13.78 -9.10
N GLY A 139 5.20 12.75 -8.92
CA GLY A 139 5.72 12.35 -7.61
C GLY A 139 6.94 13.16 -7.15
N GLU A 140 7.52 14.02 -8.00
CA GLU A 140 8.60 14.91 -7.56
C GLU A 140 8.09 15.89 -6.51
N GLY A 141 8.90 16.18 -5.50
CA GLY A 141 8.52 16.95 -4.31
C GLY A 141 7.91 16.11 -3.19
N TYR A 142 7.85 14.79 -3.34
CA TYR A 142 7.34 13.86 -2.34
C TYR A 142 8.31 12.71 -2.09
N ILE A 143 8.23 12.13 -0.89
CA ILE A 143 8.73 10.78 -0.60
C ILE A 143 7.56 9.90 -0.15
N ARG A 144 7.68 8.60 -0.41
CA ARG A 144 6.72 7.61 0.09
C ARG A 144 7.34 6.80 1.23
N MET A 145 6.68 6.83 2.37
CA MET A 145 6.94 5.98 3.53
C MET A 145 5.91 4.84 3.61
N THR A 146 6.14 3.87 4.47
CA THR A 146 5.20 2.76 4.70
C THR A 146 5.07 2.46 6.19
N VAL A 147 3.90 1.98 6.59
CA VAL A 147 3.64 1.51 7.96
C VAL A 147 3.67 -0.04 8.05
N CYS A 148 4.41 -0.70 7.16
CA CYS A 148 4.55 -2.17 7.13
C CYS A 148 5.54 -2.73 8.17
N THR A 149 5.94 -1.94 9.16
CA THR A 149 6.76 -2.37 10.30
C THR A 149 5.99 -2.19 11.61
N THR A 150 6.58 -2.57 12.75
CA THR A 150 5.89 -2.46 14.03
C THR A 150 5.75 -1.01 14.50
N LYS A 151 4.78 -0.76 15.39
CA LYS A 151 4.52 0.55 15.97
C LYS A 151 5.76 1.14 16.66
N GLU A 152 6.49 0.29 17.37
CA GLU A 152 7.72 0.65 18.10
C GLU A 152 8.82 1.12 17.13
N ARG A 153 8.98 0.41 16.01
CA ARG A 153 9.96 0.78 14.97
C ARG A 153 9.59 2.10 14.29
N LEU A 154 8.29 2.38 14.12
CA LEU A 154 7.83 3.66 13.57
C LEU A 154 8.07 4.81 14.54
N ALA A 155 7.82 4.61 15.84
CA ALA A 155 8.14 5.58 16.87
C ALA A 155 9.65 5.81 16.95
N GLU A 156 10.47 4.76 16.90
CA GLU A 156 11.93 4.86 16.84
C GLU A 156 12.39 5.66 15.62
N ALA A 157 11.77 5.45 14.44
CA ALA A 157 12.12 6.20 13.23
C ALA A 157 11.91 7.71 13.43
N VAL A 158 10.78 8.12 14.02
CA VAL A 158 10.51 9.54 14.35
C VAL A 158 11.57 10.10 15.31
N GLU A 159 11.93 9.37 16.37
CA GLU A 159 12.96 9.81 17.31
C GLU A 159 14.35 9.91 16.65
N ARG A 160 14.68 9.02 15.73
CA ARG A 160 15.93 9.09 14.96
C ARG A 160 15.98 10.31 14.05
N MET A 161 14.87 10.62 13.38
CA MET A 161 14.74 11.86 12.59
C MET A 161 14.94 13.09 13.46
N LYS A 162 14.24 13.15 14.60
CA LYS A 162 14.39 14.25 15.57
C LYS A 162 15.85 14.46 16.02
N LYS A 163 16.57 13.37 16.36
CA LYS A 163 17.99 13.44 16.76
C LYS A 163 18.90 13.87 15.60
N ALA A 164 18.50 13.62 14.37
CA ALA A 164 19.22 14.02 13.17
C ALA A 164 18.95 15.48 12.75
N GLY A 165 18.04 16.17 13.45
CA GLY A 165 17.76 17.60 13.24
C GLY A 165 16.66 17.89 12.22
N PHE A 166 15.81 16.89 11.96
CA PHE A 166 14.60 17.06 11.15
C PHE A 166 13.48 17.70 11.96
#